data_2abc8a65778ed5c11d5ce0b5e7903cc6
#
_entry.id   2abc8a65778ed5c11d5ce0b5e7903cc6
#
_cell.length_a   1.000
_cell.length_b   1.000
_cell.length_c   1.000
_cell.angle_alpha   90.00
_cell.angle_beta   90.00
_cell.angle_gamma   90.00
#
_symmetry.space_group_name_H-M   'P 1'
#
loop_
_entity.id
_entity.type
_entity.pdbx_description
1 polymer ?
#
loop_
_entity_poly.entity_id
_entity_poly.type
_entity_poly.pdbx_seq_one_letter_code
_entity_poly.pdbx_strand_id
1 'polypeptide(L)'
;LLDEPLSALDLKLRQKMRSELRAIQKRVGITFIYITHDQGEALTMSDRVAVMNEGRIEQVDTCQAVYEKPKTPFVASFVGENNPFSGEVTACNDSRVEVLCDGNKFVAEISGNARQDAQKLSVGQKIILFVRPESISIKNNRSKTQNSFSAQLDSIEFEGHLQNLFLTTASGNKVRLSVPNAEEIDHLTAGQTMNLAFSAQKAVVLPEGNLAVD
;
A
#
# COMPACT_ATOMS: atom_id res chain seq x y z
N LEU A 1 12.41 -24.63 9.57
CA LEU A 1 11.55 -24.32 8.44
C LEU A 1 10.12 -24.73 8.80
N LEU A 2 9.17 -23.84 8.64
CA LEU A 2 7.75 -24.03 8.83
C LEU A 2 7.04 -23.68 7.52
N ASP A 3 6.35 -24.64 6.95
CA ASP A 3 5.63 -24.49 5.68
C ASP A 3 4.13 -24.47 5.98
N GLU A 4 3.51 -23.31 5.81
CA GLU A 4 2.09 -23.02 6.09
C GLU A 4 1.53 -23.63 7.40
N PRO A 5 2.22 -23.50 8.55
CA PRO A 5 1.88 -24.28 9.74
C PRO A 5 0.56 -23.90 10.40
N LEU A 6 -0.05 -22.76 10.03
CA LEU A 6 -1.29 -22.25 10.63
C LEU A 6 -2.47 -22.22 9.64
N SER A 7 -2.29 -22.68 8.40
CA SER A 7 -3.29 -22.57 7.32
C SER A 7 -4.61 -23.27 7.65
N ALA A 8 -4.57 -24.40 8.36
CA ALA A 8 -5.75 -25.20 8.71
C ALA A 8 -6.50 -24.74 9.99
N LEU A 9 -6.04 -23.65 10.65
CA LEU A 9 -6.61 -23.19 11.91
C LEU A 9 -7.67 -22.09 11.69
N ASP A 10 -8.69 -22.09 12.56
CA ASP A 10 -9.61 -20.96 12.63
C ASP A 10 -8.92 -19.64 13.07
N LEU A 11 -9.56 -18.51 12.82
CA LEU A 11 -8.98 -17.18 13.03
C LEU A 11 -8.49 -16.95 14.47
N LYS A 12 -9.28 -17.34 15.48
CA LYS A 12 -8.92 -17.10 16.90
C LYS A 12 -7.74 -17.97 17.32
N LEU A 13 -7.77 -19.25 16.96
CA LEU A 13 -6.69 -20.18 17.25
C LEU A 13 -5.42 -19.79 16.50
N ARG A 14 -5.53 -19.37 15.25
CA ARG A 14 -4.41 -18.87 14.43
C ARG A 14 -3.74 -17.67 15.10
N GLN A 15 -4.50 -16.67 15.56
CA GLN A 15 -3.96 -15.49 16.27
C GLN A 15 -3.21 -15.89 17.56
N LYS A 16 -3.77 -16.84 18.35
CA LYS A 16 -3.12 -17.35 19.56
C LYS A 16 -1.81 -18.07 19.21
N MET A 17 -1.84 -18.96 18.23
CA MET A 17 -0.66 -19.72 17.81
C MET A 17 0.45 -18.85 17.23
N ARG A 18 0.12 -17.78 16.50
CA ARG A 18 1.11 -16.77 16.08
C ARG A 18 1.88 -16.21 17.27
N SER A 19 1.17 -15.76 18.30
CA SER A 19 1.80 -15.19 19.51
C SER A 19 2.69 -16.21 20.23
N GLU A 20 2.24 -17.46 20.35
CA GLU A 20 3.01 -18.53 20.99
C GLU A 20 4.27 -18.88 20.19
N LEU A 21 4.17 -19.05 18.87
CA LEU A 21 5.32 -19.33 18.01
C LEU A 21 6.36 -18.22 18.08
N ARG A 22 5.92 -16.95 18.08
CA ARG A 22 6.80 -15.79 18.24
C ARG A 22 7.50 -15.79 19.61
N ALA A 23 6.77 -16.12 20.67
CA ALA A 23 7.32 -16.22 22.03
C ALA A 23 8.36 -17.36 22.13
N ILE A 24 8.08 -18.50 21.53
CA ILE A 24 9.01 -19.65 21.49
C ILE A 24 10.28 -19.24 20.72
N GLN A 25 10.14 -18.65 19.52
CA GLN A 25 11.26 -18.22 18.70
C GLN A 25 12.19 -17.27 19.48
N LYS A 26 11.61 -16.23 20.15
CA LYS A 26 12.37 -15.28 20.97
C LYS A 26 13.06 -15.95 22.16
N ARG A 27 12.42 -16.90 22.82
CA ARG A 27 12.98 -17.61 23.98
C ARG A 27 14.12 -18.54 23.59
N VAL A 28 13.98 -19.24 22.46
CA VAL A 28 15.00 -20.20 22.00
C VAL A 28 16.14 -19.50 21.25
N GLY A 29 15.90 -18.33 20.65
CA GLY A 29 16.91 -17.52 19.98
C GLY A 29 17.39 -18.09 18.65
N ILE A 30 16.63 -19.01 18.02
CA ILE A 30 17.00 -19.59 16.72
C ILE A 30 16.28 -18.89 15.57
N THR A 31 16.84 -18.99 14.37
CA THR A 31 16.22 -18.45 13.16
C THR A 31 15.08 -19.37 12.71
N PHE A 32 13.89 -18.78 12.56
CA PHE A 32 12.74 -19.43 11.93
C PHE A 32 12.63 -18.95 10.49
N ILE A 33 12.44 -19.89 9.56
CA ILE A 33 11.97 -19.62 8.21
C ILE A 33 10.52 -20.09 8.15
N TYR A 34 9.62 -19.15 7.87
CA TYR A 34 8.18 -19.34 7.89
C TYR A 34 7.63 -19.04 6.49
N ILE A 35 7.01 -20.04 5.85
CA ILE A 35 6.37 -19.88 4.54
C ILE A 35 4.87 -19.75 4.78
N THR A 36 4.26 -18.73 4.19
CA THR A 36 2.82 -18.47 4.26
C THR A 36 2.35 -17.67 3.05
N HIS A 37 1.10 -17.83 2.67
CA HIS A 37 0.39 -16.95 1.75
C HIS A 37 -0.42 -15.87 2.50
N ASP A 38 -0.54 -15.94 3.83
CA ASP A 38 -1.20 -14.93 4.65
C ASP A 38 -0.24 -13.77 4.93
N GLN A 39 -0.48 -12.62 4.28
CA GLN A 39 0.32 -11.40 4.43
C GLN A 39 0.31 -10.87 5.87
N GLY A 40 -0.84 -11.00 6.58
CA GLY A 40 -0.96 -10.59 7.97
C GLY A 40 -0.06 -11.43 8.88
N GLU A 41 0.11 -12.73 8.59
CA GLU A 41 1.07 -13.57 9.30
C GLU A 41 2.51 -13.12 9.05
N ALA A 42 2.87 -12.94 7.77
CA ALA A 42 4.22 -12.52 7.39
C ALA A 42 4.60 -11.19 8.06
N LEU A 43 3.73 -10.18 8.02
CA LEU A 43 4.01 -8.86 8.56
C LEU A 43 4.03 -8.80 10.09
N THR A 44 3.28 -9.66 10.79
CA THR A 44 3.18 -9.62 12.26
C THR A 44 4.20 -10.51 12.98
N MET A 45 4.62 -11.61 12.34
CA MET A 45 5.48 -12.60 13.00
C MET A 45 6.96 -12.43 12.68
N SER A 46 7.30 -11.86 11.52
CA SER A 46 8.66 -11.86 11.01
C SER A 46 9.45 -10.60 11.39
N ASP A 47 10.77 -10.69 11.46
CA ASP A 47 11.67 -9.54 11.51
C ASP A 47 11.98 -9.04 10.09
N ARG A 48 12.03 -9.97 9.13
CA ARG A 48 12.21 -9.71 7.71
C ARG A 48 11.26 -10.56 6.89
N VAL A 49 10.81 -10.01 5.77
CA VAL A 49 9.93 -10.68 4.81
C VAL A 49 10.62 -10.78 3.47
N ALA A 50 10.55 -11.94 2.84
CA ALA A 50 10.89 -12.15 1.45
C ALA A 50 9.60 -12.31 0.64
N VAL A 51 9.34 -11.39 -0.30
CA VAL A 51 8.24 -11.52 -1.26
C VAL A 51 8.75 -12.30 -2.46
N MET A 52 8.05 -13.37 -2.81
CA MET A 52 8.39 -14.24 -3.93
C MET A 52 7.31 -14.16 -5.01
N ASN A 53 7.76 -14.20 -6.26
CA ASN A 53 6.90 -14.26 -7.43
C ASN A 53 7.53 -15.20 -8.47
N GLU A 54 6.78 -16.16 -8.99
CA GLU A 54 7.23 -17.13 -10.01
C GLU A 54 8.60 -17.76 -9.71
N GLY A 55 8.83 -18.14 -8.44
CA GLY A 55 10.07 -18.76 -7.98
C GLY A 55 11.27 -17.82 -7.83
N ARG A 56 11.06 -16.49 -7.97
CA ARG A 56 12.08 -15.46 -7.79
C ARG A 56 11.77 -14.60 -6.58
N ILE A 57 12.81 -14.08 -5.95
CA ILE A 57 12.68 -13.12 -4.85
C ILE A 57 12.58 -11.71 -5.44
N GLU A 58 11.45 -11.05 -5.24
CA GLU A 58 11.20 -9.67 -5.64
C GLU A 58 11.83 -8.66 -4.67
N GLN A 59 11.66 -8.91 -3.36
CA GLN A 59 12.20 -8.05 -2.32
C GLN A 59 12.42 -8.84 -1.02
N VAL A 60 13.53 -8.54 -0.32
CA VAL A 60 13.76 -9.00 1.06
C VAL A 60 14.08 -7.78 1.92
N ASP A 61 13.24 -7.50 2.92
CA ASP A 61 13.43 -6.34 3.78
C ASP A 61 12.73 -6.53 5.14
N THR A 62 12.77 -5.51 6.00
CA THR A 62 11.92 -5.46 7.19
C THR A 62 10.45 -5.39 6.78
N CYS A 63 9.54 -5.88 7.64
CA CYS A 63 8.09 -5.83 7.38
C CYS A 63 7.62 -4.41 7.01
N GLN A 64 8.09 -3.41 7.76
CA GLN A 64 7.75 -2.02 7.49
C GLN A 64 8.27 -1.54 6.13
N ALA A 65 9.51 -1.89 5.75
CA ALA A 65 10.09 -1.47 4.48
C ALA A 65 9.39 -2.13 3.28
N VAL A 66 9.02 -3.40 3.38
CA VAL A 66 8.25 -4.09 2.32
C VAL A 66 6.89 -3.41 2.11
N TYR A 67 6.23 -2.97 3.19
CA TYR A 67 4.93 -2.32 3.14
C TYR A 67 5.01 -0.86 2.66
N GLU A 68 5.92 -0.05 3.24
CA GLU A 68 6.00 1.40 2.97
C GLU A 68 6.89 1.77 1.78
N LYS A 69 7.84 0.89 1.40
CA LYS A 69 8.86 1.13 0.38
C LYS A 69 9.00 -0.08 -0.55
N PRO A 70 7.92 -0.51 -1.22
CA PRO A 70 7.99 -1.60 -2.19
C PRO A 70 8.96 -1.22 -3.31
N LYS A 71 9.72 -2.22 -3.81
CA LYS A 71 10.72 -2.03 -4.86
C LYS A 71 10.19 -2.29 -6.26
N THR A 72 9.10 -3.06 -6.37
CA THR A 72 8.47 -3.37 -7.66
C THR A 72 6.95 -3.15 -7.59
N PRO A 73 6.28 -2.91 -8.73
CA PRO A 73 4.82 -2.83 -8.78
C PRO A 73 4.14 -4.09 -8.27
N PHE A 74 4.75 -5.26 -8.48
CA PHE A 74 4.27 -6.52 -7.93
C PHE A 74 4.22 -6.46 -6.40
N VAL A 75 5.32 -6.10 -5.73
CA VAL A 75 5.35 -6.01 -4.26
C VAL A 75 4.36 -4.96 -3.75
N ALA A 76 4.26 -3.81 -4.43
CA ALA A 76 3.33 -2.74 -4.05
C ALA A 76 1.86 -3.19 -4.10
N SER A 77 1.48 -3.99 -5.08
CA SER A 77 0.12 -4.50 -5.24
C SER A 77 -0.14 -5.80 -4.47
N PHE A 78 0.90 -6.63 -4.25
CA PHE A 78 0.77 -7.89 -3.53
C PHE A 78 0.68 -7.68 -2.01
N VAL A 79 1.46 -6.76 -1.43
CA VAL A 79 1.53 -6.59 0.03
C VAL A 79 0.56 -5.51 0.50
N GLY A 80 -0.54 -5.92 1.10
CA GLY A 80 -1.63 -5.05 1.55
C GLY A 80 -2.36 -4.37 0.40
N GLU A 81 -3.43 -3.65 0.74
CA GLU A 81 -4.23 -2.90 -0.22
C GLU A 81 -3.47 -1.68 -0.76
N ASN A 82 -3.70 -1.32 -2.02
CA ASN A 82 -3.08 -0.15 -2.63
C ASN A 82 -3.95 0.46 -3.73
N ASN A 83 -3.79 1.75 -3.97
CA ASN A 83 -4.45 2.46 -5.08
C ASN A 83 -3.39 2.75 -6.16
N PRO A 84 -3.38 2.00 -7.28
CA PRO A 84 -2.48 2.26 -8.39
C PRO A 84 -3.05 3.34 -9.31
N PHE A 85 -2.21 4.32 -9.69
CA PHE A 85 -2.50 5.34 -10.68
C PHE A 85 -1.44 5.25 -11.78
N SER A 86 -1.83 4.81 -12.96
CA SER A 86 -0.94 4.78 -14.14
C SER A 86 -0.71 6.17 -14.68
N GLY A 87 0.53 6.47 -15.09
CA GLY A 87 0.87 7.78 -15.60
C GLY A 87 2.28 7.88 -16.15
N GLU A 88 2.76 9.12 -16.27
CA GLU A 88 4.12 9.40 -16.74
C GLU A 88 4.80 10.48 -15.90
N VAL A 89 6.12 10.44 -15.86
CA VAL A 89 6.95 11.42 -15.17
C VAL A 89 6.97 12.73 -15.98
N THR A 90 6.57 13.84 -15.36
CA THR A 90 6.61 15.18 -15.97
C THR A 90 7.82 15.99 -15.54
N ALA A 91 8.32 15.79 -14.30
CA ALA A 91 9.55 16.38 -13.80
C ALA A 91 10.14 15.48 -12.71
N CYS A 92 11.45 15.49 -12.58
CA CYS A 92 12.17 14.72 -11.58
C CYS A 92 13.41 15.47 -11.11
N ASN A 93 13.66 15.47 -9.81
CA ASN A 93 14.90 15.91 -9.18
C ASN A 93 15.33 14.93 -8.09
N ASP A 94 16.42 15.22 -7.37
CA ASP A 94 16.99 14.29 -6.37
C ASP A 94 16.06 13.95 -5.18
N SER A 95 15.03 14.74 -4.93
CA SER A 95 14.16 14.60 -3.76
C SER A 95 12.69 14.39 -4.09
N ARG A 96 12.27 14.74 -5.33
CA ARG A 96 10.86 14.73 -5.74
C ARG A 96 10.70 14.30 -7.18
N VAL A 97 9.59 13.63 -7.44
CA VAL A 97 9.11 13.32 -8.79
C VAL A 97 7.70 13.88 -8.95
N GLU A 98 7.47 14.55 -10.07
CA GLU A 98 6.14 15.00 -10.49
C GLU A 98 5.65 14.05 -11.58
N VAL A 99 4.41 13.62 -11.47
CA VAL A 99 3.79 12.69 -12.39
C VAL A 99 2.43 13.20 -12.83
N LEU A 100 2.05 12.86 -14.04
CA LEU A 100 0.71 13.08 -14.58
C LEU A 100 -0.02 11.74 -14.63
N CYS A 101 -1.02 11.55 -13.77
CA CYS A 101 -1.85 10.36 -13.72
C CYS A 101 -3.32 10.76 -13.88
N ASP A 102 -4.04 10.18 -14.83
CA ASP A 102 -5.48 10.44 -15.03
C ASP A 102 -5.84 11.94 -15.14
N GLY A 103 -4.98 12.73 -15.77
CA GLY A 103 -5.15 14.18 -15.90
C GLY A 103 -4.84 14.98 -14.63
N ASN A 104 -4.49 14.33 -13.52
CA ASN A 104 -4.09 14.97 -12.28
C ASN A 104 -2.55 15.01 -12.17
N LYS A 105 -2.02 16.14 -11.70
CA LYS A 105 -0.60 16.27 -11.37
C LYS A 105 -0.40 15.89 -9.92
N PHE A 106 0.46 14.89 -9.68
CA PHE A 106 0.85 14.44 -8.35
C PHE A 106 2.34 14.61 -8.14
N VAL A 107 2.72 14.74 -6.88
CA VAL A 107 4.10 14.82 -6.42
C VAL A 107 4.38 13.70 -5.43
N ALA A 108 5.48 13.00 -5.61
CA ALA A 108 5.99 12.05 -4.63
C ALA A 108 7.39 12.46 -4.16
N GLU A 109 7.71 12.17 -2.89
CA GLU A 109 9.04 12.38 -2.34
C GLU A 109 9.89 11.13 -2.52
N ILE A 110 11.11 11.30 -3.05
CA ILE A 110 12.10 10.23 -3.16
C ILE A 110 12.86 10.17 -1.83
N SER A 111 12.51 9.20 -0.96
CA SER A 111 13.15 9.03 0.34
C SER A 111 14.63 8.62 0.22
N GLY A 112 15.49 9.16 1.08
CA GLY A 112 16.95 9.13 1.01
C GLY A 112 17.68 7.79 0.81
N ASN A 113 17.10 6.64 1.18
CA ASN A 113 17.69 5.32 0.90
C ASN A 113 17.24 4.72 -0.44
N ALA A 114 16.15 5.21 -1.01
CA ALA A 114 15.73 4.85 -2.37
C ALA A 114 16.69 5.40 -3.45
N ARG A 115 17.62 6.29 -3.09
CA ARG A 115 18.65 6.83 -4.02
C ARG A 115 19.61 5.78 -4.55
N GLN A 116 19.82 4.67 -3.84
CA GLN A 116 20.76 3.61 -4.27
C GLN A 116 20.08 2.49 -5.06
N ASP A 117 18.77 2.26 -4.84
CA ASP A 117 17.99 1.18 -5.45
C ASP A 117 16.92 1.68 -6.44
N ALA A 118 16.54 2.97 -6.40
CA ALA A 118 15.59 3.52 -7.36
C ALA A 118 16.26 3.63 -8.73
N GLN A 119 15.76 2.89 -9.71
CA GLN A 119 16.01 3.20 -11.10
C GLN A 119 15.76 4.69 -11.29
N LYS A 120 16.76 5.43 -11.81
CA LYS A 120 16.62 6.87 -12.08
C LYS A 120 15.40 7.07 -12.99
N LEU A 121 14.33 7.59 -12.42
CA LEU A 121 13.15 7.95 -13.20
C LEU A 121 13.52 9.07 -14.15
N SER A 122 13.04 8.98 -15.38
CA SER A 122 13.30 9.97 -16.43
C SER A 122 11.99 10.61 -16.87
N VAL A 123 12.04 11.89 -17.28
CA VAL A 123 10.87 12.58 -17.85
C VAL A 123 10.35 11.80 -19.06
N GLY A 124 9.03 11.64 -19.15
CA GLY A 124 8.35 10.85 -20.17
C GLY A 124 8.30 9.35 -19.87
N GLN A 125 8.93 8.88 -18.79
CA GLN A 125 8.88 7.46 -18.40
C GLN A 125 7.49 7.10 -17.88
N LYS A 126 6.95 5.97 -18.35
CA LYS A 126 5.72 5.38 -17.82
C LYS A 126 5.94 4.80 -16.43
N ILE A 127 5.00 5.10 -15.54
CA ILE A 127 5.07 4.73 -14.12
C ILE A 127 3.70 4.29 -13.59
N ILE A 128 3.74 3.71 -12.41
CA ILE A 128 2.57 3.56 -11.56
C ILE A 128 2.87 4.26 -10.23
N LEU A 129 1.99 5.18 -9.85
CA LEU A 129 1.98 5.81 -8.54
C LEU A 129 1.05 5.03 -7.63
N PHE A 130 1.55 4.63 -6.46
CA PHE A 130 0.82 3.87 -5.46
C PHE A 130 0.55 4.72 -4.22
N VAL A 131 -0.68 4.67 -3.73
CA VAL A 131 -1.08 5.32 -2.47
C VAL A 131 -1.91 4.35 -1.64
N ARG A 132 -1.51 4.13 -0.40
CA ARG A 132 -2.24 3.25 0.53
C ARG A 132 -3.62 3.83 0.87
N PRO A 133 -4.67 3.00 1.04
CA PRO A 133 -6.02 3.47 1.39
C PRO A 133 -6.06 4.35 2.65
N GLU A 134 -5.32 3.99 3.69
CA GLU A 134 -5.20 4.74 4.94
C GLU A 134 -4.36 6.04 4.83
N SER A 135 -3.68 6.23 3.71
CA SER A 135 -2.88 7.44 3.44
C SER A 135 -3.65 8.50 2.65
N ILE A 136 -4.84 8.16 2.17
CA ILE A 136 -5.77 9.09 1.53
C ILE A 136 -6.69 9.66 2.60
N SER A 137 -7.04 10.92 2.49
CA SER A 137 -7.99 11.60 3.37
C SER A 137 -9.00 12.40 2.58
N ILE A 138 -10.17 12.63 3.17
CA ILE A 138 -11.16 13.56 2.64
C ILE A 138 -10.60 14.97 2.82
N LYS A 139 -10.49 15.73 1.73
CA LYS A 139 -9.90 17.06 1.74
C LYS A 139 -10.82 18.05 2.45
N ASN A 140 -10.38 18.54 3.59
CA ASN A 140 -10.98 19.69 4.28
C ASN A 140 -10.29 20.99 3.83
N ASN A 141 -10.99 22.12 3.90
CA ASN A 141 -10.47 23.44 3.54
C ASN A 141 -9.18 23.85 4.29
N ARG A 142 -8.78 23.11 5.33
CA ARG A 142 -7.58 23.35 6.14
C ARG A 142 -6.38 22.48 5.74
N SER A 143 -6.55 21.48 4.88
CA SER A 143 -5.44 20.57 4.51
C SER A 143 -4.53 21.23 3.47
N LYS A 144 -3.26 21.46 3.83
CA LYS A 144 -2.18 21.93 2.95
C LYS A 144 -1.53 20.79 2.16
N THR A 145 -2.26 19.77 1.80
CA THR A 145 -1.72 18.62 1.04
C THR A 145 -1.46 19.03 -0.41
N GLN A 146 -0.29 18.64 -0.93
CA GLN A 146 0.13 18.96 -2.30
C GLN A 146 -0.70 18.18 -3.35
N ASN A 147 -1.08 16.93 -3.04
CA ASN A 147 -1.81 16.07 -3.96
C ASN A 147 -3.30 16.09 -3.63
N SER A 148 -4.10 16.35 -4.64
CA SER A 148 -5.56 16.24 -4.51
C SER A 148 -6.20 15.85 -5.83
N PHE A 149 -7.29 15.11 -5.75
CA PHE A 149 -8.08 14.66 -6.89
C PHE A 149 -9.54 14.48 -6.47
N SER A 150 -10.43 14.35 -7.44
CA SER A 150 -11.86 14.13 -7.18
C SER A 150 -12.25 12.72 -7.61
N ALA A 151 -13.11 12.09 -6.83
CA ALA A 151 -13.70 10.79 -7.15
C ALA A 151 -15.15 10.73 -6.65
N GLN A 152 -15.98 9.93 -7.32
CA GLN A 152 -17.37 9.72 -6.95
C GLN A 152 -17.45 8.52 -5.98
N LEU A 153 -18.20 8.67 -4.89
CA LEU A 153 -18.42 7.60 -3.92
C LEU A 153 -19.38 6.55 -4.51
N ASP A 154 -18.91 5.32 -4.59
CA ASP A 154 -19.70 4.17 -5.07
C ASP A 154 -20.42 3.50 -3.89
N SER A 155 -19.67 3.12 -2.83
CA SER A 155 -20.18 2.42 -1.65
C SER A 155 -19.31 2.66 -0.42
N ILE A 156 -19.86 2.36 0.76
CA ILE A 156 -19.15 2.35 2.04
C ILE A 156 -19.36 0.97 2.65
N GLU A 157 -18.27 0.35 3.10
CA GLU A 157 -18.27 -0.93 3.81
C GLU A 157 -17.76 -0.74 5.24
N PHE A 158 -18.50 -1.30 6.20
CA PHE A 158 -18.15 -1.24 7.61
C PHE A 158 -17.46 -2.52 8.08
N GLU A 159 -16.22 -2.38 8.56
CA GLU A 159 -15.42 -3.48 9.10
C GLU A 159 -15.13 -3.33 10.61
N GLY A 160 -16.11 -2.85 11.37
CA GLY A 160 -15.98 -2.68 12.82
C GLY A 160 -15.12 -1.47 13.21
N HIS A 161 -13.80 -1.60 13.24
CA HIS A 161 -12.89 -0.50 13.60
C HIS A 161 -12.51 0.41 12.43
N LEU A 162 -12.79 -0.01 11.21
CA LEU A 162 -12.56 0.73 9.97
C LEU A 162 -13.84 0.85 9.16
N GLN A 163 -13.89 1.89 8.34
CA GLN A 163 -14.85 2.06 7.25
C GLN A 163 -14.07 2.21 5.95
N ASN A 164 -14.42 1.40 4.94
CA ASN A 164 -13.80 1.44 3.62
C ASN A 164 -14.75 2.12 2.64
N LEU A 165 -14.31 3.22 2.05
CA LEU A 165 -15.02 3.92 1.00
C LEU A 165 -14.45 3.47 -0.34
N PHE A 166 -15.31 3.03 -1.24
CA PHE A 166 -14.98 2.68 -2.61
C PHE A 166 -15.44 3.81 -3.52
N LEU A 167 -14.53 4.31 -4.34
CA LEU A 167 -14.75 5.48 -5.18
C LEU A 167 -14.27 5.22 -6.59
N THR A 168 -14.82 5.98 -7.55
CA THR A 168 -14.39 5.94 -8.95
C THR A 168 -14.00 7.36 -9.40
N THR A 169 -12.80 7.49 -9.97
CA THR A 169 -12.36 8.76 -10.59
C THR A 169 -13.10 9.01 -11.91
N ALA A 170 -13.01 10.23 -12.43
CA ALA A 170 -13.60 10.57 -13.73
C ALA A 170 -13.01 9.75 -14.90
N SER A 171 -11.78 9.26 -14.77
CA SER A 171 -11.13 8.35 -15.74
C SER A 171 -11.55 6.88 -15.58
N GLY A 172 -12.37 6.55 -14.58
CA GLY A 172 -12.81 5.18 -14.30
C GLY A 172 -11.88 4.39 -13.37
N ASN A 173 -10.81 5.01 -12.84
CA ASN A 173 -9.92 4.35 -11.92
C ASN A 173 -10.61 4.12 -10.56
N LYS A 174 -10.50 2.90 -10.02
CA LYS A 174 -11.07 2.54 -8.71
C LYS A 174 -10.12 2.95 -7.60
N VAL A 175 -10.67 3.57 -6.58
CA VAL A 175 -9.93 4.06 -5.41
C VAL A 175 -10.60 3.57 -4.15
N ARG A 176 -9.80 3.05 -3.22
CA ARG A 176 -10.23 2.70 -1.86
C ARG A 176 -9.63 3.69 -0.87
N LEU A 177 -10.46 4.18 0.03
CA LEU A 177 -10.09 5.02 1.16
C LEU A 177 -10.50 4.29 2.44
N SER A 178 -9.58 4.11 3.38
CA SER A 178 -9.86 3.49 4.68
C SER A 178 -9.74 4.52 5.79
N VAL A 179 -10.82 4.72 6.54
CA VAL A 179 -10.87 5.65 7.68
C VAL A 179 -11.21 4.91 8.97
N PRO A 180 -10.68 5.35 10.14
CA PRO A 180 -11.13 4.83 11.42
C PRO A 180 -12.63 5.05 11.62
N ASN A 181 -13.33 4.11 12.24
CA ASN A 181 -14.76 4.22 12.53
C ASN A 181 -15.13 5.38 13.48
N ALA A 182 -14.14 6.08 14.04
CA ALA A 182 -14.36 7.29 14.85
C ALA A 182 -14.60 8.56 14.02
N GLU A 183 -14.39 8.52 12.71
CA GLU A 183 -14.71 9.66 11.82
C GLU A 183 -16.20 9.66 11.49
N GLU A 184 -16.83 10.83 11.59
CA GLU A 184 -18.23 11.02 11.23
C GLU A 184 -18.37 11.10 9.71
N ILE A 185 -18.63 9.97 9.06
CA ILE A 185 -18.87 9.88 7.60
C ILE A 185 -20.32 9.48 7.26
N ASP A 186 -21.20 9.40 8.27
CA ASP A 186 -22.61 8.99 8.12
C ASP A 186 -23.44 9.91 7.19
N HIS A 187 -22.93 11.12 6.94
CA HIS A 187 -23.56 12.10 6.04
C HIS A 187 -23.21 11.86 4.55
N LEU A 188 -22.28 10.96 4.25
CA LEU A 188 -21.87 10.66 2.88
C LEU A 188 -22.88 9.74 2.20
N THR A 189 -23.18 10.04 0.95
CA THR A 189 -24.14 9.27 0.14
C THR A 189 -23.49 8.80 -1.15
N ALA A 190 -23.85 7.59 -1.60
CA ALA A 190 -23.42 7.06 -2.89
C ALA A 190 -23.79 8.04 -4.03
N GLY A 191 -22.91 8.16 -5.00
CA GLY A 191 -23.03 9.13 -6.10
C GLY A 191 -22.44 10.51 -5.80
N GLN A 192 -22.11 10.83 -4.55
CA GLN A 192 -21.50 12.10 -4.17
C GLN A 192 -20.06 12.22 -4.67
N THR A 193 -19.72 13.36 -5.28
CA THR A 193 -18.32 13.67 -5.64
C THR A 193 -17.57 14.17 -4.42
N MET A 194 -16.45 13.56 -4.13
CA MET A 194 -15.57 13.85 -3.01
C MET A 194 -14.22 14.39 -3.49
N ASN A 195 -13.68 15.35 -2.76
CA ASN A 195 -12.30 15.80 -2.94
C ASN A 195 -11.40 15.03 -1.97
N LEU A 196 -10.44 14.33 -2.51
CA LEU A 196 -9.51 13.49 -1.78
C LEU A 196 -8.10 14.10 -1.84
N ALA A 197 -7.28 13.78 -0.86
CA ALA A 197 -5.92 14.28 -0.78
C ALA A 197 -4.99 13.28 -0.10
N PHE A 198 -3.71 13.32 -0.47
CA PHE A 198 -2.65 12.54 0.15
C PHE A 198 -1.32 13.29 0.19
N SER A 199 -0.46 12.93 1.11
CA SER A 199 0.87 13.53 1.24
C SER A 199 1.83 12.96 0.20
N ALA A 200 2.72 13.82 -0.34
CA ALA A 200 3.81 13.41 -1.23
C ALA A 200 4.75 12.33 -0.61
N GLN A 201 4.89 12.35 0.71
CA GLN A 201 5.69 11.37 1.47
C GLN A 201 5.07 9.97 1.52
N LYS A 202 3.76 9.86 1.30
CA LYS A 202 2.99 8.61 1.33
C LYS A 202 2.74 8.03 -0.05
N ALA A 203 3.17 8.71 -1.09
CA ALA A 203 3.10 8.25 -2.47
C ALA A 203 4.41 7.53 -2.86
N VAL A 204 4.27 6.36 -3.47
CA VAL A 204 5.40 5.59 -4.02
C VAL A 204 5.26 5.56 -5.54
N VAL A 205 6.31 5.97 -6.25
CA VAL A 205 6.35 5.94 -7.72
C VAL A 205 7.33 4.86 -8.17
N LEU A 206 6.85 3.95 -8.98
CA LEU A 206 7.63 2.84 -9.53
C LEU A 206 7.50 2.84 -11.06
N PRO A 207 8.54 2.38 -11.79
CA PRO A 207 8.41 2.13 -13.22
C PRO A 207 7.22 1.21 -13.51
N GLU A 208 6.61 1.37 -14.70
CA GLU A 208 5.55 0.46 -15.14
C GLU A 208 6.03 -1.00 -15.09
N GLY A 209 5.18 -1.91 -14.61
CA GLY A 209 5.50 -3.33 -14.46
C GLY A 209 4.28 -4.15 -14.09
N ASN A 210 4.48 -5.45 -13.91
CA ASN A 210 3.40 -6.37 -13.57
C ASN A 210 2.87 -6.08 -12.16
N LEU A 211 1.56 -6.07 -12.01
CA LEU A 211 0.87 -6.07 -10.73
C LEU A 211 0.62 -7.53 -10.30
N ALA A 212 0.45 -7.75 -9.01
CA ALA A 212 -0.11 -9.01 -8.54
C ALA A 212 -1.53 -9.16 -9.09
N VAL A 213 -1.84 -10.34 -9.58
CA VAL A 213 -3.20 -10.68 -10.04
C VAL A 213 -3.92 -11.29 -8.84
N ASP A 214 -5.13 -10.81 -8.55
CA ASP A 214 -6.03 -11.35 -7.51
C ASP A 214 -6.52 -12.76 -7.86
#